data_c5e5143615e0be05a7c8e3358e21148f
#
_entry.id   c5e5143615e0be05a7c8e3358e21148f
#
_cell.length_a   1.000
_cell.length_b   1.000
_cell.length_c   1.000
_cell.angle_alpha   90.00
_cell.angle_beta   90.00
_cell.angle_gamma   90.00
#
_symmetry.space_group_name_H-M   'P 1'
#
loop_
_entity.id
_entity.type
_entity.pdbx_description
1 polymer ?
#
loop_
_entity_poly.entity_id
_entity_poly.type
_entity_poly.pdbx_seq_one_letter_code
_entity_poly.pdbx_strand_id
1 'polypeptide(L)'
;MKRFEEFFVRDGRFVADGVPLEGMAGKYETPFYVYSATAIRTKYRLLKEHFPAFDICYSLKANPNPAVCGVLMRSGAGAEVSSPAELATALAAGFAPESIVYVAPAKTAADVEQVLRAGVHAIVADAASDLGLIEATARSLAVKPRVLVRINTKETQPEAKEVMVGGPSKFGFDEERVVADAAGPKLEHARIAGIQVYSASQVLNRAWLAEHIEYVLRLAQQLSRETGFRLETVDFGGGFGIPQHERDAELDVAGLAEAVARPLAEFRADLPECRLLFESGRYLVAEAGVFVTRVVRVKESRGRVFAICDGGMNAFARPVFMRIKHPARLLNRLDEHATAHVDVCGPICTPLDCIARDAHLPMPKAGDVVGLLSAGAYGYTMSLLDFMSRGRPLELIADTEELRRA
;
A
#
# COMPACT_ATOMS: atom_id res chain seq x y z
N MET A 1 -9.33 15.49 -1.93
CA MET A 1 -8.65 16.80 -2.07
C MET A 1 -8.33 17.49 -0.75
N LYS A 2 -9.14 17.37 0.30
CA LYS A 2 -8.83 17.98 1.62
C LYS A 2 -7.41 17.66 2.11
N ARG A 3 -6.94 16.42 1.92
CA ARG A 3 -5.59 15.98 2.37
C ARG A 3 -4.45 16.61 1.56
N PHE A 4 -4.66 16.88 0.25
CA PHE A 4 -3.68 17.62 -0.52
C PHE A 4 -3.54 19.06 0.01
N GLU A 5 -4.67 19.75 0.24
CA GLU A 5 -4.65 21.09 0.81
C GLU A 5 -3.98 21.10 2.20
N GLU A 6 -4.27 20.10 3.03
CA GLU A 6 -3.71 19.97 4.38
C GLU A 6 -2.18 19.74 4.37
N PHE A 7 -1.69 18.85 3.49
CA PHE A 7 -0.29 18.40 3.54
C PHE A 7 0.64 19.14 2.58
N PHE A 8 0.09 19.71 1.49
CA PHE A 8 0.91 20.25 0.40
C PHE A 8 0.58 21.71 0.02
N VAL A 9 -0.33 22.38 0.71
CA VAL A 9 -0.64 23.77 0.40
C VAL A 9 -0.47 24.66 1.64
N ARG A 10 0.32 25.72 1.50
CA ARG A 10 0.43 26.80 2.49
C ARG A 10 0.38 28.14 1.77
N ASP A 11 -0.48 29.04 2.24
CA ASP A 11 -0.66 30.38 1.67
C ASP A 11 -0.88 30.37 0.14
N GLY A 12 -1.69 29.40 -0.36
CA GLY A 12 -1.97 29.23 -1.78
C GLY A 12 -0.81 28.66 -2.62
N ARG A 13 0.29 28.22 -1.99
CA ARG A 13 1.48 27.70 -2.66
C ARG A 13 1.71 26.24 -2.34
N PHE A 14 2.32 25.51 -3.28
CA PHE A 14 2.74 24.14 -3.05
C PHE A 14 3.97 24.10 -2.13
N VAL A 15 3.83 23.33 -1.05
CA VAL A 15 4.89 23.13 -0.05
C VAL A 15 4.81 21.68 0.46
N ALA A 16 5.91 20.95 0.50
CA ALA A 16 5.95 19.64 1.17
C ALA A 16 6.81 19.76 2.44
N ASP A 17 6.21 19.52 3.61
CA ASP A 17 6.86 19.63 4.94
C ASP A 17 7.74 20.88 5.12
N GLY A 18 7.24 22.05 4.70
CA GLY A 18 7.97 23.31 4.77
C GLY A 18 8.85 23.62 3.56
N VAL A 19 9.11 22.69 2.67
CA VAL A 19 9.92 22.91 1.47
C VAL A 19 9.05 23.36 0.29
N PRO A 20 9.23 24.58 -0.24
CA PRO A 20 8.44 25.07 -1.36
C PRO A 20 8.87 24.42 -2.71
N LEU A 21 7.95 24.48 -3.69
CA LEU A 21 8.18 23.92 -5.03
C LEU A 21 9.44 24.48 -5.70
N GLU A 22 9.67 25.80 -5.58
CA GLU A 22 10.82 26.46 -6.15
C GLU A 22 12.15 25.90 -5.61
N GLY A 23 12.19 25.55 -4.31
CA GLY A 23 13.35 24.91 -3.69
C GLY A 23 13.59 23.48 -4.23
N MET A 24 12.52 22.77 -4.59
CA MET A 24 12.62 21.44 -5.20
C MET A 24 13.01 21.52 -6.67
N ALA A 25 12.25 22.26 -7.48
CA ALA A 25 12.40 22.36 -8.91
C ALA A 25 13.65 23.17 -9.34
N GLY A 26 14.23 23.99 -8.46
CA GLY A 26 15.51 24.67 -8.67
C GLY A 26 16.73 23.80 -8.37
N LYS A 27 16.56 22.77 -7.52
CA LYS A 27 17.65 21.86 -7.11
C LYS A 27 17.62 20.52 -7.88
N TYR A 28 16.44 20.06 -8.28
CA TYR A 28 16.23 18.77 -8.93
C TYR A 28 15.46 18.92 -10.23
N GLU A 29 15.93 18.23 -11.27
CA GLU A 29 15.21 18.17 -12.55
C GLU A 29 13.94 17.32 -12.43
N THR A 30 12.87 17.72 -13.14
CA THR A 30 11.67 16.93 -13.34
C THR A 30 11.94 15.82 -14.38
N PRO A 31 11.22 14.67 -14.35
CA PRO A 31 10.19 14.33 -13.37
C PRO A 31 10.76 13.82 -12.06
N PHE A 32 10.04 14.04 -10.97
CA PHE A 32 10.36 13.46 -9.67
C PHE A 32 9.10 13.14 -8.84
N TYR A 33 9.26 12.30 -7.82
CA TYR A 33 8.29 12.15 -6.74
C TYR A 33 8.72 12.97 -5.53
N VAL A 34 7.76 13.54 -4.81
CA VAL A 34 8.01 14.09 -3.49
C VAL A 34 7.05 13.46 -2.49
N TYR A 35 7.60 12.97 -1.39
CA TYR A 35 6.85 12.37 -0.29
C TYR A 35 6.92 13.27 0.95
N SER A 36 5.79 13.47 1.62
CA SER A 36 5.69 14.17 2.91
C SER A 36 5.80 13.17 4.06
N ALA A 37 6.86 13.25 4.85
CA ALA A 37 7.01 12.43 6.04
C ALA A 37 5.93 12.73 7.09
N THR A 38 5.50 13.99 7.19
CA THR A 38 4.41 14.41 8.10
C THR A 38 3.08 13.77 7.72
N ALA A 39 2.75 13.71 6.42
CA ALA A 39 1.54 13.05 5.94
C ALA A 39 1.56 11.54 6.28
N ILE A 40 2.70 10.86 6.07
CA ILE A 40 2.88 9.45 6.41
C ILE A 40 2.65 9.23 7.91
N ARG A 41 3.32 10.01 8.77
CA ARG A 41 3.17 9.92 10.24
C ARG A 41 1.73 10.16 10.69
N THR A 42 1.06 11.14 10.08
CA THR A 42 -0.33 11.49 10.42
C THR A 42 -1.28 10.33 10.11
N LYS A 43 -1.14 9.70 8.94
CA LYS A 43 -1.97 8.52 8.56
C LYS A 43 -1.70 7.32 9.48
N TYR A 44 -0.44 7.04 9.79
CA TYR A 44 -0.10 5.96 10.72
C TYR A 44 -0.69 6.21 12.11
N ARG A 45 -0.48 7.42 12.66
CA ARG A 45 -0.99 7.80 13.97
C ARG A 45 -2.51 7.68 14.06
N LEU A 46 -3.24 8.14 13.02
CA LEU A 46 -4.69 8.02 12.96
C LEU A 46 -5.16 6.57 13.09
N LEU A 47 -4.54 5.63 12.35
CA LEU A 47 -4.88 4.21 12.51
C LEU A 47 -4.54 3.70 13.91
N LYS A 48 -3.35 4.02 14.42
CA LYS A 48 -2.90 3.49 15.72
C LYS A 48 -3.70 4.05 16.90
N GLU A 49 -4.14 5.29 16.84
CA GLU A 49 -5.00 5.91 17.86
C GLU A 49 -6.37 5.25 17.94
N HIS A 50 -6.98 4.91 16.79
CA HIS A 50 -8.29 4.27 16.75
C HIS A 50 -8.22 2.74 16.92
N PHE A 51 -7.12 2.12 16.58
CA PHE A 51 -6.89 0.68 16.71
C PHE A 51 -5.67 0.36 17.59
N PRO A 52 -5.67 0.77 18.87
CA PRO A 52 -4.50 0.58 19.74
C PRO A 52 -4.17 -0.89 19.98
N ALA A 53 -5.16 -1.79 19.89
CA ALA A 53 -4.98 -3.23 20.05
C ALA A 53 -4.37 -3.92 18.83
N PHE A 54 -4.23 -3.22 17.70
CA PHE A 54 -3.66 -3.78 16.47
C PHE A 54 -2.22 -3.35 16.27
N ASP A 55 -1.40 -4.25 15.79
CA ASP A 55 -0.11 -3.92 15.18
C ASP A 55 -0.36 -3.51 13.72
N ILE A 56 0.09 -2.34 13.35
CA ILE A 56 -0.04 -1.84 11.99
C ILE A 56 1.24 -2.17 11.23
N CYS A 57 1.17 -3.15 10.33
CA CYS A 57 2.26 -3.51 9.45
C CYS A 57 2.17 -2.70 8.14
N TYR A 58 3.27 -2.07 7.77
CA TYR A 58 3.38 -1.40 6.49
C TYR A 58 3.61 -2.41 5.37
N SER A 59 2.74 -2.44 4.37
CA SER A 59 2.91 -3.25 3.15
C SER A 59 3.92 -2.59 2.21
N LEU A 60 5.15 -3.08 2.17
CA LEU A 60 6.25 -2.47 1.42
C LEU A 60 5.99 -2.41 -0.09
N LYS A 61 5.21 -3.36 -0.64
CA LYS A 61 4.79 -3.36 -2.05
C LYS A 61 4.14 -2.04 -2.51
N ALA A 62 3.55 -1.28 -1.59
CA ALA A 62 2.98 0.02 -1.90
C ALA A 62 4.05 1.05 -2.27
N ASN A 63 5.15 1.09 -1.52
CA ASN A 63 6.32 1.91 -1.80
C ASN A 63 7.52 1.41 -0.98
N PRO A 64 8.42 0.60 -1.55
CA PRO A 64 9.56 0.03 -0.84
C PRO A 64 10.74 1.02 -0.69
N ASN A 65 10.51 2.31 -0.95
CA ASN A 65 11.55 3.31 -0.80
C ASN A 65 12.09 3.33 0.65
N PRO A 66 13.43 3.19 0.86
CA PRO A 66 14.01 3.08 2.21
C PRO A 66 13.69 4.27 3.11
N ALA A 67 13.58 5.49 2.57
CA ALA A 67 13.25 6.66 3.37
C ALA A 67 11.79 6.64 3.85
N VAL A 68 10.85 6.21 3.00
CA VAL A 68 9.44 6.00 3.35
C VAL A 68 9.32 4.89 4.41
N CYS A 69 9.99 3.76 4.20
CA CYS A 69 10.06 2.66 5.17
C CYS A 69 10.61 3.14 6.52
N GLY A 70 11.69 3.93 6.52
CA GLY A 70 12.28 4.46 7.73
C GLY A 70 11.37 5.44 8.49
N VAL A 71 10.51 6.22 7.82
CA VAL A 71 9.50 7.05 8.49
C VAL A 71 8.50 6.18 9.24
N LEU A 72 7.98 5.13 8.61
CA LEU A 72 6.99 4.23 9.20
C LEU A 72 7.59 3.38 10.33
N MET A 73 8.80 2.87 10.14
CA MET A 73 9.53 2.15 11.20
C MET A 73 9.71 3.02 12.45
N ARG A 74 10.18 4.26 12.30
CA ARG A 74 10.33 5.21 13.43
C ARG A 74 8.99 5.62 14.04
N SER A 75 7.89 5.47 13.32
CA SER A 75 6.54 5.69 13.85
C SER A 75 6.01 4.50 14.66
N GLY A 76 6.72 3.36 14.66
CA GLY A 76 6.32 2.15 15.38
C GLY A 76 5.54 1.13 14.53
N ALA A 77 5.55 1.26 13.20
CA ALA A 77 4.96 0.26 12.32
C ALA A 77 5.79 -1.03 12.30
N GLY A 78 5.10 -2.18 12.14
CA GLY A 78 5.69 -3.40 11.61
C GLY A 78 5.80 -3.35 10.10
N ALA A 79 6.19 -4.46 9.47
CA ALA A 79 6.29 -4.57 8.01
C ALA A 79 5.59 -5.83 7.47
N GLU A 80 4.90 -5.70 6.34
CA GLU A 80 4.53 -6.82 5.49
C GLU A 80 5.38 -6.75 4.24
N VAL A 81 6.02 -7.88 3.92
CA VAL A 81 6.96 -8.01 2.81
C VAL A 81 6.58 -9.19 1.92
N SER A 82 6.69 -9.01 0.61
CA SER A 82 6.22 -9.98 -0.39
C SER A 82 7.35 -10.54 -1.26
N SER A 83 8.61 -10.22 -0.94
CA SER A 83 9.79 -10.75 -1.63
C SER A 83 11.03 -10.68 -0.74
N PRO A 84 12.09 -11.46 -1.04
CA PRO A 84 13.38 -11.33 -0.35
C PRO A 84 14.00 -9.93 -0.45
N ALA A 85 13.79 -9.24 -1.56
CA ALA A 85 14.26 -7.87 -1.75
C ALA A 85 13.54 -6.88 -0.80
N GLU A 86 12.22 -7.01 -0.65
CA GLU A 86 11.46 -6.22 0.33
C GLU A 86 11.85 -6.56 1.76
N LEU A 87 12.11 -7.84 2.08
CA LEU A 87 12.64 -8.24 3.39
C LEU A 87 13.99 -7.57 3.68
N ALA A 88 14.91 -7.59 2.71
CA ALA A 88 16.20 -6.91 2.85
C ALA A 88 16.03 -5.39 3.07
N THR A 89 15.10 -4.76 2.33
CA THR A 89 14.77 -3.34 2.49
C THR A 89 14.19 -3.06 3.89
N ALA A 90 13.27 -3.89 4.37
CA ALA A 90 12.68 -3.72 5.70
C ALA A 90 13.75 -3.82 6.81
N LEU A 91 14.60 -4.84 6.75
CA LEU A 91 15.71 -5.00 7.71
C LEU A 91 16.69 -3.83 7.66
N ALA A 92 17.06 -3.38 6.46
CA ALA A 92 17.95 -2.23 6.28
C ALA A 92 17.32 -0.90 6.76
N ALA A 93 16.00 -0.76 6.68
CA ALA A 93 15.27 0.39 7.23
C ALA A 93 15.12 0.34 8.76
N GLY A 94 15.51 -0.79 9.40
CA GLY A 94 15.53 -0.95 10.86
C GLY A 94 14.29 -1.63 11.45
N PHE A 95 13.40 -2.22 10.65
CA PHE A 95 12.32 -3.04 11.20
C PHE A 95 12.88 -4.25 11.93
N ALA A 96 12.42 -4.49 13.16
CA ALA A 96 12.78 -5.68 13.91
C ALA A 96 12.19 -6.93 13.24
N PRO A 97 12.94 -8.03 13.09
CA PRO A 97 12.42 -9.25 12.45
C PRO A 97 11.08 -9.72 13.03
N GLU A 98 10.91 -9.61 14.35
CA GLU A 98 9.70 -10.01 15.08
C GLU A 98 8.48 -9.11 14.76
N SER A 99 8.68 -8.00 14.05
CA SER A 99 7.62 -7.13 13.54
C SER A 99 7.34 -7.31 12.06
N ILE A 100 7.98 -8.29 11.40
CA ILE A 100 7.84 -8.55 9.96
C ILE A 100 6.99 -9.79 9.72
N VAL A 101 6.02 -9.68 8.80
CA VAL A 101 5.26 -10.81 8.24
C VAL A 101 5.63 -10.97 6.76
N TYR A 102 5.92 -12.21 6.35
CA TYR A 102 6.25 -12.52 4.95
C TYR A 102 5.04 -13.12 4.23
N VAL A 103 4.57 -12.41 3.21
CA VAL A 103 3.37 -12.76 2.43
C VAL A 103 3.71 -12.80 0.94
N ALA A 104 3.87 -13.97 0.36
CA ALA A 104 4.17 -14.10 -1.07
C ALA A 104 3.40 -15.29 -1.67
N PRO A 105 2.74 -15.11 -2.84
CA PRO A 105 1.96 -16.19 -3.47
C PRO A 105 2.82 -17.25 -4.16
N ALA A 106 4.09 -16.98 -4.36
CA ALA A 106 5.06 -17.92 -4.95
C ALA A 106 6.34 -17.91 -4.12
N LYS A 107 6.63 -18.99 -3.44
CA LYS A 107 7.78 -19.14 -2.55
C LYS A 107 8.73 -20.20 -3.10
N THR A 108 9.98 -19.85 -3.32
CA THR A 108 11.03 -20.83 -3.59
C THR A 108 11.68 -21.31 -2.29
N ALA A 109 12.41 -22.43 -2.33
CA ALA A 109 13.18 -22.90 -1.18
C ALA A 109 14.20 -21.86 -0.70
N ALA A 110 14.81 -21.13 -1.62
CA ALA A 110 15.76 -20.07 -1.30
C ALA A 110 15.09 -18.88 -0.61
N ASP A 111 13.87 -18.48 -1.05
CA ASP A 111 13.10 -17.43 -0.39
C ASP A 111 12.75 -17.82 1.05
N VAL A 112 12.20 -19.04 1.23
CA VAL A 112 11.85 -19.55 2.56
C VAL A 112 13.08 -19.64 3.46
N GLU A 113 14.21 -20.09 2.96
CA GLU A 113 15.45 -20.13 3.73
C GLU A 113 15.87 -18.74 4.22
N GLN A 114 15.86 -17.74 3.35
CA GLN A 114 16.19 -16.36 3.73
C GLN A 114 15.25 -15.82 4.81
N VAL A 115 13.94 -16.03 4.62
CA VAL A 115 12.91 -15.59 5.55
C VAL A 115 13.06 -16.24 6.92
N LEU A 116 13.29 -17.57 6.97
CA LEU A 116 13.43 -18.28 8.23
C LEU A 116 14.74 -17.93 8.95
N ARG A 117 15.84 -17.69 8.21
CA ARG A 117 17.11 -17.20 8.78
C ARG A 117 16.99 -15.78 9.36
N ALA A 118 16.16 -14.95 8.76
CA ALA A 118 15.89 -13.60 9.27
C ALA A 118 15.09 -13.60 10.59
N GLY A 119 14.39 -14.68 10.91
CA GLY A 119 13.61 -14.78 12.15
C GLY A 119 12.37 -13.91 12.18
N VAL A 120 11.68 -13.75 11.04
CA VAL A 120 10.45 -12.95 10.94
C VAL A 120 9.37 -13.45 11.90
N HIS A 121 8.41 -12.59 12.24
CA HIS A 121 7.28 -12.94 13.10
C HIS A 121 6.53 -14.16 12.59
N ALA A 122 6.15 -14.14 11.32
CA ALA A 122 5.43 -15.24 10.68
C ALA A 122 5.66 -15.26 9.18
N ILE A 123 5.52 -16.45 8.59
CA ILE A 123 5.44 -16.69 7.15
C ILE A 123 4.03 -17.16 6.80
N VAL A 124 3.44 -16.58 5.75
CA VAL A 124 2.07 -16.91 5.30
C VAL A 124 2.12 -18.04 4.28
N ALA A 125 1.33 -19.09 4.46
CA ALA A 125 1.16 -20.19 3.52
C ALA A 125 -0.16 -20.03 2.74
N ASP A 126 -0.08 -20.16 1.42
CA ASP A 126 -1.23 -20.08 0.51
C ASP A 126 -1.75 -21.47 0.10
N ALA A 127 -0.99 -22.53 0.33
CA ALA A 127 -1.32 -23.89 -0.07
C ALA A 127 -0.59 -24.96 0.80
N ALA A 128 -1.06 -26.19 0.75
CA ALA A 128 -0.41 -27.33 1.44
C ALA A 128 1.05 -27.54 0.99
N SER A 129 1.37 -27.25 -0.27
CA SER A 129 2.74 -27.27 -0.77
C SER A 129 3.67 -26.28 -0.07
N ASP A 130 3.15 -25.09 0.29
CA ASP A 130 3.91 -24.11 1.08
C ASP A 130 4.19 -24.63 2.48
N LEU A 131 3.22 -25.27 3.12
CA LEU A 131 3.40 -25.88 4.43
C LEU A 131 4.50 -26.95 4.40
N GLY A 132 4.50 -27.81 3.38
CA GLY A 132 5.55 -28.82 3.16
C GLY A 132 6.93 -28.21 2.93
N LEU A 133 7.01 -27.16 2.14
CA LEU A 133 8.26 -26.44 1.86
C LEU A 133 8.81 -25.76 3.12
N ILE A 134 7.95 -25.07 3.88
CA ILE A 134 8.32 -24.40 5.14
C ILE A 134 8.81 -25.45 6.15
N GLU A 135 8.10 -26.57 6.31
CA GLU A 135 8.47 -27.65 7.23
C GLU A 135 9.85 -28.23 6.88
N ALA A 136 10.08 -28.55 5.59
CA ALA A 136 11.37 -29.11 5.13
C ALA A 136 12.52 -28.14 5.37
N THR A 137 12.32 -26.84 5.09
CA THR A 137 13.33 -25.81 5.32
C THR A 137 13.56 -25.57 6.82
N ALA A 138 12.49 -25.50 7.61
CA ALA A 138 12.58 -25.36 9.07
C ALA A 138 13.36 -26.50 9.71
N ARG A 139 13.15 -27.74 9.26
CA ARG A 139 13.92 -28.90 9.68
C ARG A 139 15.40 -28.75 9.37
N SER A 140 15.75 -28.33 8.15
CA SER A 140 17.15 -28.18 7.72
C SER A 140 17.88 -27.08 8.51
N LEU A 141 17.16 -26.05 8.94
CA LEU A 141 17.70 -24.93 9.71
C LEU A 141 17.60 -25.13 11.23
N ALA A 142 16.96 -26.19 11.70
CA ALA A 142 16.64 -26.45 13.11
C ALA A 142 15.91 -25.27 13.81
N VAL A 143 14.98 -24.62 13.09
CA VAL A 143 14.15 -23.52 13.60
C VAL A 143 12.69 -23.93 13.72
N LYS A 144 11.89 -23.14 14.44
CA LYS A 144 10.43 -23.37 14.63
C LYS A 144 9.61 -22.14 14.25
N PRO A 145 9.43 -21.87 12.94
CA PRO A 145 8.68 -20.70 12.48
C PRO A 145 7.20 -20.81 12.82
N ARG A 146 6.57 -19.62 12.99
CA ARG A 146 5.11 -19.44 12.97
C ARG A 146 4.64 -19.38 11.54
N VAL A 147 3.60 -20.12 11.23
CA VAL A 147 2.94 -20.08 9.92
C VAL A 147 1.53 -19.54 10.11
N LEU A 148 1.16 -18.55 9.30
CA LEU A 148 -0.23 -18.14 9.17
C LEU A 148 -0.78 -18.78 7.89
N VAL A 149 -1.99 -19.34 8.01
CA VAL A 149 -2.68 -19.92 6.85
C VAL A 149 -3.52 -18.82 6.21
N ARG A 150 -3.26 -18.52 4.95
CA ARG A 150 -4.08 -17.56 4.21
C ARG A 150 -5.39 -18.20 3.79
N ILE A 151 -6.50 -17.51 4.00
CA ILE A 151 -7.83 -18.02 3.69
C ILE A 151 -8.43 -17.25 2.50
N ASN A 152 -8.87 -17.99 1.49
CA ASN A 152 -9.76 -17.53 0.43
C ASN A 152 -11.20 -17.69 0.94
N THR A 153 -11.76 -16.63 1.52
CA THR A 153 -13.07 -16.64 2.15
C THR A 153 -14.21 -16.69 1.14
N LYS A 154 -15.38 -17.21 1.55
CA LYS A 154 -16.60 -17.24 0.73
C LYS A 154 -17.21 -15.86 0.55
N GLU A 155 -17.06 -14.99 1.54
CA GLU A 155 -17.62 -13.65 1.49
C GLU A 155 -16.81 -12.74 0.58
N THR A 156 -17.50 -11.96 -0.25
CA THR A 156 -16.93 -11.04 -1.21
C THR A 156 -17.39 -9.61 -0.94
N GLN A 157 -16.60 -8.63 -1.39
CA GLN A 157 -17.02 -7.22 -1.46
C GLN A 157 -17.47 -6.90 -2.89
N PRO A 158 -18.79 -6.88 -3.17
CA PRO A 158 -19.30 -6.68 -4.55
C PRO A 158 -18.92 -5.33 -5.16
N GLU A 159 -18.72 -4.30 -4.33
CA GLU A 159 -18.38 -2.93 -4.75
C GLU A 159 -16.89 -2.69 -4.89
N ALA A 160 -16.03 -3.62 -4.44
CA ALA A 160 -14.60 -3.45 -4.55
C ALA A 160 -14.12 -3.63 -6.00
N LYS A 161 -13.27 -2.74 -6.48
CA LYS A 161 -12.66 -2.84 -7.82
C LYS A 161 -11.67 -4.00 -7.93
N GLU A 162 -11.06 -4.40 -6.84
CA GLU A 162 -10.09 -5.48 -6.74
C GLU A 162 -10.56 -6.43 -5.62
N VAL A 163 -11.25 -7.51 -5.99
CA VAL A 163 -11.71 -8.56 -5.08
C VAL A 163 -10.67 -9.69 -5.10
N MET A 164 -10.22 -10.12 -3.92
CA MET A 164 -9.14 -11.11 -3.78
C MET A 164 -9.63 -12.48 -3.33
N VAL A 165 -10.91 -12.62 -2.98
CA VAL A 165 -11.55 -13.82 -2.39
C VAL A 165 -12.92 -14.09 -3.03
N GLY A 166 -13.55 -15.21 -2.67
CA GLY A 166 -14.93 -15.53 -3.06
C GLY A 166 -15.09 -16.21 -4.42
N GLY A 167 -13.99 -16.67 -5.01
CA GLY A 167 -13.98 -17.41 -6.26
C GLY A 167 -12.66 -18.15 -6.46
N PRO A 168 -12.47 -18.82 -7.61
CA PRO A 168 -11.19 -19.46 -7.92
C PRO A 168 -10.05 -18.44 -7.82
N SER A 169 -9.08 -18.70 -6.94
CA SER A 169 -8.00 -17.77 -6.65
C SER A 169 -6.66 -18.52 -6.60
N LYS A 170 -5.59 -17.85 -6.98
CA LYS A 170 -4.21 -18.33 -6.73
C LYS A 170 -3.77 -18.07 -5.28
N PHE A 171 -4.59 -17.40 -4.48
CA PHE A 171 -4.27 -16.99 -3.13
C PHE A 171 -5.09 -17.78 -2.10
N GLY A 172 -4.39 -18.33 -1.13
CA GLY A 172 -4.98 -18.90 0.06
C GLY A 172 -5.67 -20.25 -0.13
N PHE A 173 -5.95 -20.88 0.98
CA PHE A 173 -6.77 -22.10 1.05
C PHE A 173 -8.25 -21.71 0.96
N ASP A 174 -9.03 -22.43 0.18
CA ASP A 174 -10.49 -22.24 0.16
C ASP A 174 -11.06 -22.52 1.55
N GLU A 175 -11.90 -21.64 2.05
CA GLU A 175 -12.46 -21.71 3.41
C GLU A 175 -13.10 -23.05 3.69
N GLU A 176 -13.82 -23.66 2.70
CA GLU A 176 -14.49 -24.94 2.84
C GLU A 176 -13.55 -26.12 3.01
N ARG A 177 -12.31 -25.97 2.58
CA ARG A 177 -11.33 -27.05 2.55
C ARG A 177 -10.17 -26.86 3.48
N VAL A 178 -10.02 -25.65 4.06
CA VAL A 178 -8.83 -25.29 4.85
C VAL A 178 -8.54 -26.28 5.97
N VAL A 179 -9.55 -26.80 6.66
CA VAL A 179 -9.37 -27.78 7.74
C VAL A 179 -8.71 -29.06 7.22
N ALA A 180 -9.19 -29.59 6.09
CA ALA A 180 -8.64 -30.80 5.50
C ALA A 180 -7.26 -30.55 4.84
N ASP A 181 -7.12 -29.46 4.11
CA ASP A 181 -5.91 -29.16 3.33
C ASP A 181 -4.75 -28.70 4.24
N ALA A 182 -5.02 -27.98 5.33
CA ALA A 182 -4.01 -27.58 6.30
C ALA A 182 -3.58 -28.74 7.23
N ALA A 183 -4.42 -29.76 7.43
CA ALA A 183 -4.10 -30.96 8.20
C ALA A 183 -3.22 -31.95 7.39
N GLY A 184 -3.07 -31.78 6.07
CA GLY A 184 -2.37 -32.73 5.21
C GLY A 184 -0.88 -32.93 5.53
N PRO A 185 -0.04 -31.90 5.58
CA PRO A 185 1.37 -32.03 5.96
C PRO A 185 1.54 -32.16 7.48
N LYS A 186 2.27 -33.21 7.93
CA LYS A 186 2.67 -33.28 9.33
C LYS A 186 3.75 -32.24 9.61
N LEU A 187 3.46 -31.27 10.46
CA LEU A 187 4.37 -30.23 10.91
C LEU A 187 5.03 -30.62 12.23
N GLU A 188 6.34 -30.86 12.23
CA GLU A 188 7.14 -31.18 13.41
C GLU A 188 8.08 -30.01 13.81
N HIS A 189 8.51 -29.25 12.81
CA HIS A 189 9.43 -28.12 12.98
C HIS A 189 8.75 -26.77 12.76
N ALA A 190 7.77 -26.68 11.87
CA ALA A 190 6.91 -25.51 11.75
C ALA A 190 5.63 -25.68 12.58
N ARG A 191 4.93 -24.58 12.87
CA ARG A 191 3.62 -24.65 13.53
C ARG A 191 2.65 -23.61 12.97
N ILE A 192 1.41 -24.03 12.76
CA ILE A 192 0.33 -23.08 12.45
C ILE A 192 0.08 -22.27 13.72
N ALA A 193 0.15 -20.95 13.62
CA ALA A 193 0.00 -20.00 14.69
C ALA A 193 -1.20 -19.05 14.49
N GLY A 194 -1.89 -19.15 13.36
CA GLY A 194 -3.03 -18.30 13.06
C GLY A 194 -3.42 -18.28 11.60
N ILE A 195 -4.21 -17.28 11.25
CA ILE A 195 -4.71 -17.09 9.89
C ILE A 195 -4.36 -15.69 9.35
N GLN A 196 -4.33 -15.57 8.03
CA GLN A 196 -4.28 -14.30 7.31
C GLN A 196 -5.45 -14.24 6.31
N VAL A 197 -6.15 -13.10 6.27
CA VAL A 197 -7.25 -12.88 5.33
C VAL A 197 -7.06 -11.53 4.64
N TYR A 198 -6.98 -11.54 3.32
CA TYR A 198 -6.93 -10.32 2.52
C TYR A 198 -8.01 -10.36 1.44
N SER A 199 -9.16 -9.73 1.71
CA SER A 199 -10.38 -9.90 0.92
C SER A 199 -10.56 -8.88 -0.20
N ALA A 200 -10.20 -7.63 0.02
CA ALA A 200 -10.45 -6.56 -0.95
C ALA A 200 -9.45 -5.41 -0.82
N SER A 201 -9.32 -4.60 -1.87
CA SER A 201 -8.47 -3.40 -1.87
C SER A 201 -9.30 -2.15 -2.12
N GLN A 202 -8.84 -1.00 -1.62
CA GLN A 202 -9.44 0.32 -1.86
C GLN A 202 -10.89 0.42 -1.33
N VAL A 203 -11.16 -0.08 -0.14
CA VAL A 203 -12.48 -0.07 0.49
C VAL A 203 -12.67 1.21 1.29
N LEU A 204 -13.71 1.99 0.98
CA LEU A 204 -14.16 3.17 1.72
C LEU A 204 -15.42 2.90 2.53
N ASN A 205 -16.08 1.77 2.29
CA ASN A 205 -17.30 1.37 2.98
C ASN A 205 -16.98 0.85 4.39
N ARG A 206 -17.22 1.70 5.40
CA ARG A 206 -16.98 1.40 6.81
C ARG A 206 -17.78 0.19 7.30
N ALA A 207 -19.06 0.08 6.89
CA ALA A 207 -19.94 -1.00 7.37
C ALA A 207 -19.41 -2.36 6.92
N TRP A 208 -19.03 -2.47 5.63
CA TRP A 208 -18.42 -3.71 5.14
C TRP A 208 -17.10 -4.05 5.86
N LEU A 209 -16.24 -3.07 6.10
CA LEU A 209 -14.98 -3.31 6.84
C LEU A 209 -15.26 -3.81 8.26
N ALA A 210 -16.28 -3.29 8.93
CA ALA A 210 -16.67 -3.74 10.27
C ALA A 210 -17.18 -5.18 10.26
N GLU A 211 -18.07 -5.52 9.34
CA GLU A 211 -18.58 -6.88 9.13
C GLU A 211 -17.45 -7.86 8.81
N HIS A 212 -16.52 -7.44 7.94
CA HIS A 212 -15.35 -8.24 7.57
C HIS A 212 -14.43 -8.52 8.76
N ILE A 213 -14.13 -7.51 9.58
CA ILE A 213 -13.31 -7.70 10.79
C ILE A 213 -13.98 -8.69 11.75
N GLU A 214 -15.28 -8.53 12.00
CA GLU A 214 -16.04 -9.45 12.86
C GLU A 214 -16.05 -10.87 12.29
N TYR A 215 -16.25 -11.01 10.99
CA TYR A 215 -16.20 -12.30 10.31
C TYR A 215 -14.85 -13.01 10.49
N VAL A 216 -13.73 -12.28 10.25
CA VAL A 216 -12.38 -12.85 10.37
C VAL A 216 -12.08 -13.28 11.81
N LEU A 217 -12.53 -12.52 12.82
CA LEU A 217 -12.38 -12.91 14.23
C LEU A 217 -13.10 -14.25 14.51
N ARG A 218 -14.35 -14.39 14.06
CA ARG A 218 -15.11 -15.63 14.22
C ARG A 218 -14.47 -16.81 13.48
N LEU A 219 -14.05 -16.59 12.25
CA LEU A 219 -13.39 -17.59 11.42
C LEU A 219 -12.10 -18.10 12.09
N ALA A 220 -11.28 -17.20 12.62
CA ALA A 220 -10.04 -17.56 13.31
C ALA A 220 -10.29 -18.45 14.52
N GLN A 221 -11.28 -18.11 15.36
CA GLN A 221 -11.66 -18.92 16.51
C GLN A 221 -12.25 -20.26 16.11
N GLN A 222 -13.06 -20.30 15.06
CA GLN A 222 -13.64 -21.55 14.53
C GLN A 222 -12.54 -22.49 14.06
N LEU A 223 -11.64 -22.02 13.18
CA LEU A 223 -10.55 -22.82 12.63
C LEU A 223 -9.60 -23.33 13.72
N SER A 224 -9.28 -22.50 14.72
CA SER A 224 -8.48 -22.92 15.86
C SER A 224 -9.13 -24.07 16.63
N ARG A 225 -10.45 -24.01 16.87
CA ARG A 225 -11.18 -25.10 17.55
C ARG A 225 -11.25 -26.38 16.72
N GLU A 226 -11.51 -26.25 15.41
CA GLU A 226 -11.67 -27.40 14.51
C GLU A 226 -10.36 -28.14 14.22
N THR A 227 -9.25 -27.42 14.15
CA THR A 227 -7.94 -27.98 13.82
C THR A 227 -7.04 -28.20 15.04
N GLY A 228 -7.36 -27.58 16.20
CA GLY A 228 -6.60 -27.70 17.44
C GLY A 228 -5.30 -26.87 17.48
N PHE A 229 -4.98 -26.05 16.49
CA PHE A 229 -3.82 -25.17 16.59
C PHE A 229 -4.07 -24.02 17.60
N ARG A 230 -3.00 -23.61 18.28
CA ARG A 230 -3.06 -22.46 19.18
C ARG A 230 -3.11 -21.18 18.36
N LEU A 231 -4.19 -20.40 18.49
CA LEU A 231 -4.35 -19.11 17.83
C LEU A 231 -3.50 -18.04 18.54
N GLU A 232 -2.41 -17.63 17.89
CA GLU A 232 -1.46 -16.62 18.39
C GLU A 232 -1.53 -15.32 17.58
N THR A 233 -1.98 -15.39 16.32
CA THR A 233 -2.00 -14.23 15.42
C THR A 233 -3.23 -14.30 14.50
N VAL A 234 -3.94 -13.19 14.37
CA VAL A 234 -4.93 -12.97 13.32
C VAL A 234 -4.48 -11.77 12.49
N ASP A 235 -4.26 -12.00 11.22
CA ASP A 235 -3.87 -10.98 10.26
C ASP A 235 -5.06 -10.70 9.32
N PHE A 236 -5.59 -9.48 9.40
CA PHE A 236 -6.76 -9.04 8.64
C PHE A 236 -6.40 -8.52 7.25
N GLY A 237 -5.11 -8.62 6.86
CA GLY A 237 -4.65 -7.99 5.64
C GLY A 237 -4.82 -6.47 5.68
N GLY A 238 -4.98 -5.90 4.50
CA GLY A 238 -5.16 -4.47 4.33
C GLY A 238 -6.54 -4.10 3.81
N GLY A 239 -6.53 -3.26 2.78
CA GLY A 239 -7.75 -2.93 2.05
C GLY A 239 -8.28 -1.53 2.32
N PHE A 240 -7.84 -0.83 3.35
CA PHE A 240 -8.23 0.54 3.65
C PHE A 240 -8.00 1.46 2.43
N GLY A 241 -9.07 2.10 1.99
CA GLY A 241 -9.10 2.95 0.82
C GLY A 241 -8.76 4.40 1.12
N ILE A 242 -8.50 5.13 0.04
CA ILE A 242 -8.39 6.59 0.01
C ILE A 242 -9.33 7.15 -1.03
N PRO A 243 -9.79 8.39 -0.91
CA PRO A 243 -10.55 9.06 -1.95
C PRO A 243 -9.77 9.12 -3.27
N GLN A 244 -10.39 8.66 -4.37
CA GLN A 244 -9.84 8.76 -5.73
C GLN A 244 -10.54 9.83 -6.57
N HIS A 245 -11.75 10.20 -6.17
CA HIS A 245 -12.56 11.22 -6.81
C HIS A 245 -12.95 12.32 -5.81
N GLU A 246 -13.26 13.51 -6.31
CA GLU A 246 -13.66 14.65 -5.46
C GLU A 246 -14.94 14.38 -4.65
N ARG A 247 -15.76 13.44 -5.10
CA ARG A 247 -17.02 13.05 -4.44
C ARG A 247 -16.84 11.93 -3.43
N ASP A 248 -15.69 11.29 -3.41
CA ASP A 248 -15.44 10.21 -2.47
C ASP A 248 -15.31 10.78 -1.05
N ALA A 249 -16.02 10.19 -0.11
CA ALA A 249 -15.78 10.44 1.31
C ALA A 249 -14.49 9.76 1.76
N GLU A 250 -13.80 10.35 2.74
CA GLU A 250 -12.71 9.66 3.42
C GLU A 250 -13.25 8.46 4.20
N LEU A 251 -12.43 7.43 4.37
CA LEU A 251 -12.75 6.32 5.25
C LEU A 251 -12.89 6.84 6.69
N ASP A 252 -14.06 6.63 7.26
CA ASP A 252 -14.35 6.95 8.66
C ASP A 252 -13.70 5.91 9.59
N VAL A 253 -12.43 6.14 9.92
CA VAL A 253 -11.62 5.24 10.76
C VAL A 253 -12.15 5.21 12.20
N ALA A 254 -12.61 6.35 12.73
CA ALA A 254 -13.16 6.46 14.08
C ALA A 254 -14.44 5.63 14.21
N GLY A 255 -15.40 5.84 13.31
CA GLY A 255 -16.64 5.09 13.31
C GLY A 255 -16.43 3.60 12.98
N LEU A 256 -15.37 3.23 12.23
CA LEU A 256 -15.00 1.82 12.06
C LEU A 256 -14.55 1.21 13.38
N ALA A 257 -13.68 1.91 14.12
CA ALA A 257 -13.21 1.43 15.43
C ALA A 257 -14.35 1.26 16.43
N GLU A 258 -15.31 2.21 16.46
CA GLU A 258 -16.52 2.12 17.28
C GLU A 258 -17.37 0.90 16.89
N ALA A 259 -17.57 0.66 15.59
CA ALA A 259 -18.40 -0.43 15.10
C ALA A 259 -17.85 -1.82 15.49
N VAL A 260 -16.52 -1.98 15.55
CA VAL A 260 -15.87 -3.25 15.90
C VAL A 260 -15.48 -3.36 17.37
N ALA A 261 -15.76 -2.35 18.21
CA ALA A 261 -15.33 -2.33 19.60
C ALA A 261 -15.86 -3.54 20.40
N ARG A 262 -17.15 -3.89 20.23
CA ARG A 262 -17.76 -5.02 20.93
C ARG A 262 -17.18 -6.37 20.49
N PRO A 263 -17.15 -6.75 19.20
CA PRO A 263 -16.58 -8.03 18.78
C PRO A 263 -15.09 -8.14 19.14
N LEU A 264 -14.34 -7.05 19.13
CA LEU A 264 -12.92 -7.04 19.59
C LEU A 264 -12.82 -7.31 21.10
N ALA A 265 -13.69 -6.70 21.92
CA ALA A 265 -13.68 -6.92 23.36
C ALA A 265 -14.03 -8.38 23.71
N GLU A 266 -15.05 -8.97 23.04
CA GLU A 266 -15.43 -10.37 23.19
C GLU A 266 -14.26 -11.30 22.79
N PHE A 267 -13.61 -11.05 21.65
CA PHE A 267 -12.45 -11.82 21.22
C PHE A 267 -11.27 -11.72 22.20
N ARG A 268 -10.99 -10.52 22.71
CA ARG A 268 -9.92 -10.29 23.69
C ARG A 268 -10.17 -10.93 25.05
N ALA A 269 -11.42 -11.09 25.47
CA ALA A 269 -11.76 -11.80 26.70
C ALA A 269 -11.37 -13.29 26.59
N ASP A 270 -11.54 -13.90 25.42
CA ASP A 270 -11.19 -15.30 25.18
C ASP A 270 -9.69 -15.50 24.89
N LEU A 271 -9.08 -14.56 24.14
CA LEU A 271 -7.74 -14.67 23.59
C LEU A 271 -6.93 -13.36 23.80
N PRO A 272 -6.61 -13.02 25.07
CA PRO A 272 -5.95 -11.74 25.41
C PRO A 272 -4.58 -11.56 24.77
N GLU A 273 -3.82 -12.65 24.61
CA GLU A 273 -2.44 -12.64 24.09
C GLU A 273 -2.37 -12.76 22.54
N CYS A 274 -3.49 -12.94 21.85
CA CYS A 274 -3.49 -13.09 20.39
C CYS A 274 -3.14 -11.76 19.73
N ARG A 275 -2.14 -11.74 18.88
CA ARG A 275 -1.77 -10.55 18.10
C ARG A 275 -2.78 -10.31 16.98
N LEU A 276 -3.20 -9.07 16.81
CA LEU A 276 -4.07 -8.65 15.72
C LEU A 276 -3.28 -7.72 14.81
N LEU A 277 -3.23 -8.03 13.51
CA LEU A 277 -2.43 -7.30 12.54
C LEU A 277 -3.30 -6.67 11.46
N PHE A 278 -2.97 -5.43 11.05
CA PHE A 278 -3.40 -4.85 9.79
C PHE A 278 -2.19 -4.67 8.87
N GLU A 279 -2.32 -5.08 7.60
CA GLU A 279 -1.35 -4.85 6.55
C GLU A 279 -1.77 -3.62 5.73
N SER A 280 -1.31 -2.46 6.11
CA SER A 280 -1.71 -1.22 5.45
C SER A 280 -0.60 -0.66 4.58
N GLY A 281 -0.85 -0.57 3.27
CA GLY A 281 0.08 0.04 2.31
C GLY A 281 -0.48 1.37 1.78
N ARG A 282 -1.40 1.29 0.82
CA ARG A 282 -2.00 2.44 0.13
C ARG A 282 -2.47 3.54 1.08
N TYR A 283 -3.22 3.19 2.11
CA TYR A 283 -3.80 4.15 3.04
C TYR A 283 -2.73 5.01 3.73
N LEU A 284 -1.59 4.41 4.06
CA LEU A 284 -0.50 5.09 4.77
C LEU A 284 0.29 6.05 3.89
N VAL A 285 0.50 5.73 2.61
CA VAL A 285 1.48 6.46 1.80
C VAL A 285 0.94 7.11 0.53
N ALA A 286 -0.23 6.71 0.02
CA ALA A 286 -0.68 7.22 -1.27
C ALA A 286 -0.86 8.74 -1.28
N GLU A 287 -1.59 9.29 -0.31
CA GLU A 287 -1.86 10.74 -0.22
C GLU A 287 -0.63 11.53 0.25
N ALA A 288 0.40 10.85 0.73
CA ALA A 288 1.67 11.47 1.12
C ALA A 288 2.61 11.73 -0.07
N GLY A 289 2.28 11.30 -1.29
CA GLY A 289 3.13 11.45 -2.45
C GLY A 289 2.49 12.23 -3.59
N VAL A 290 3.29 13.08 -4.24
CA VAL A 290 2.95 13.80 -5.47
C VAL A 290 3.99 13.46 -6.53
N PHE A 291 3.51 13.06 -7.71
CA PHE A 291 4.37 12.96 -8.90
C PHE A 291 4.41 14.31 -9.60
N VAL A 292 5.60 14.82 -9.85
CA VAL A 292 5.86 16.16 -10.39
C VAL A 292 6.52 16.05 -11.75
N THR A 293 5.94 16.72 -12.75
CA THR A 293 6.44 16.76 -14.13
C THR A 293 6.28 18.17 -14.71
N ARG A 294 7.09 18.52 -15.69
CA ARG A 294 7.10 19.86 -16.31
C ARG A 294 6.51 19.82 -17.70
N VAL A 295 5.66 20.78 -18.02
CA VAL A 295 5.13 20.99 -19.37
C VAL A 295 6.26 21.47 -20.29
N VAL A 296 6.62 20.63 -21.26
CA VAL A 296 7.60 20.97 -22.30
C VAL A 296 6.95 21.83 -23.40
N ARG A 297 5.72 21.47 -23.77
CA ARG A 297 4.92 22.23 -24.74
C ARG A 297 3.43 21.94 -24.59
N VAL A 298 2.62 22.88 -25.06
CA VAL A 298 1.17 22.73 -25.21
C VAL A 298 0.83 22.60 -26.69
N LYS A 299 -0.11 21.73 -27.00
CA LYS A 299 -0.61 21.54 -28.36
C LYS A 299 -2.14 21.46 -28.36
N GLU A 300 -2.75 22.23 -29.20
CA GLU A 300 -4.16 22.07 -29.52
C GLU A 300 -4.34 21.20 -30.77
N SER A 301 -5.27 20.26 -30.75
CA SER A 301 -5.58 19.42 -31.89
C SER A 301 -7.04 18.97 -31.83
N ARG A 302 -7.81 19.35 -32.84
CA ARG A 302 -9.21 18.95 -33.02
C ARG A 302 -10.07 19.24 -31.79
N GLY A 303 -9.90 20.43 -31.22
CA GLY A 303 -10.67 20.87 -30.03
C GLY A 303 -10.20 20.29 -28.69
N ARG A 304 -9.05 19.59 -28.66
CA ARG A 304 -8.44 19.09 -27.41
C ARG A 304 -7.13 19.78 -27.13
N VAL A 305 -6.87 20.05 -25.87
CA VAL A 305 -5.62 20.62 -25.36
C VAL A 305 -4.76 19.51 -24.76
N PHE A 306 -3.52 19.43 -25.21
CA PHE A 306 -2.51 18.48 -24.74
C PHE A 306 -1.36 19.23 -24.05
N ALA A 307 -1.15 18.98 -22.77
CA ALA A 307 0.07 19.36 -22.06
C ALA A 307 1.07 18.20 -22.16
N ILE A 308 2.10 18.37 -23.00
CA ILE A 308 3.12 17.36 -23.22
C ILE A 308 4.26 17.63 -22.25
N CYS A 309 4.48 16.69 -21.33
CA CYS A 309 5.40 16.80 -20.21
C CYS A 309 6.69 15.98 -20.42
N ASP A 310 7.71 16.25 -19.62
CA ASP A 310 8.98 15.52 -19.58
C ASP A 310 8.87 14.15 -18.90
N GLY A 311 7.86 13.93 -18.06
CA GLY A 311 7.50 12.65 -17.46
C GLY A 311 6.05 12.24 -17.78
N GLY A 312 5.85 10.97 -18.06
CA GLY A 312 4.57 10.36 -18.37
C GLY A 312 4.51 8.94 -17.84
N MET A 313 3.94 7.97 -18.60
CA MET A 313 3.83 6.60 -18.12
C MET A 313 5.18 5.88 -17.97
N ASN A 314 6.27 6.39 -18.54
CA ASN A 314 7.61 5.92 -18.20
C ASN A 314 7.95 6.13 -16.72
N ALA A 315 7.42 7.19 -16.13
CA ALA A 315 7.70 7.58 -14.75
C ALA A 315 6.48 7.41 -13.81
N PHE A 316 5.24 7.40 -14.35
CA PHE A 316 4.00 7.22 -13.60
C PHE A 316 2.95 6.47 -14.44
N ALA A 317 3.07 5.16 -14.56
CA ALA A 317 2.21 4.35 -15.43
C ALA A 317 0.88 3.93 -14.80
N ARG A 318 0.75 4.02 -13.48
CA ARG A 318 -0.44 3.56 -12.74
C ARG A 318 -1.78 4.08 -13.28
N PRO A 319 -1.97 5.38 -13.61
CA PRO A 319 -3.23 5.88 -14.15
C PRO A 319 -3.64 5.16 -15.44
N VAL A 320 -2.67 4.80 -16.26
CA VAL A 320 -2.88 4.14 -17.56
C VAL A 320 -3.22 2.66 -17.38
N PHE A 321 -2.40 1.93 -16.63
CA PHE A 321 -2.57 0.48 -16.44
C PHE A 321 -3.81 0.13 -15.63
N MET A 322 -4.07 0.85 -14.56
CA MET A 322 -5.19 0.58 -13.67
C MET A 322 -6.47 1.33 -14.09
N ARG A 323 -6.40 2.20 -15.11
CA ARG A 323 -7.51 3.06 -15.57
C ARG A 323 -8.15 3.85 -14.43
N ILE A 324 -7.32 4.37 -13.54
CA ILE A 324 -7.73 5.17 -12.40
C ILE A 324 -7.35 6.63 -12.59
N LYS A 325 -8.13 7.53 -12.00
CA LYS A 325 -7.83 8.96 -12.02
C LYS A 325 -6.92 9.32 -10.83
N HIS A 326 -5.91 10.11 -11.13
CA HIS A 326 -5.15 10.87 -10.14
C HIS A 326 -5.44 12.34 -10.37
N PRO A 327 -5.88 13.10 -9.36
CA PRO A 327 -6.13 14.53 -9.54
C PRO A 327 -4.86 15.25 -9.98
N ALA A 328 -4.98 16.11 -11.00
CA ALA A 328 -3.88 16.93 -11.51
C ALA A 328 -4.03 18.38 -11.04
N ARG A 329 -2.91 19.06 -10.80
CA ARG A 329 -2.85 20.49 -10.46
C ARG A 329 -1.64 21.13 -11.13
N LEU A 330 -1.74 22.42 -11.49
CA LEU A 330 -0.57 23.24 -11.80
C LEU A 330 0.02 23.76 -10.49
N LEU A 331 1.12 23.15 -10.03
CA LEU A 331 1.69 23.41 -8.71
C LEU A 331 2.27 24.82 -8.55
N ASN A 332 2.67 25.43 -9.64
CA ASN A 332 3.18 26.81 -9.68
C ASN A 332 2.06 27.86 -9.88
N ARG A 333 0.79 27.43 -10.00
CA ARG A 333 -0.37 28.30 -10.26
C ARG A 333 -1.62 27.75 -9.56
N LEU A 334 -1.49 27.36 -8.30
CA LEU A 334 -2.58 26.74 -7.51
C LEU A 334 -3.76 27.67 -7.24
N ASP A 335 -3.52 28.97 -7.22
CA ASP A 335 -4.50 30.04 -6.98
C ASP A 335 -5.31 30.43 -8.23
N GLU A 336 -4.91 29.95 -9.41
CA GLU A 336 -5.62 30.23 -10.65
C GLU A 336 -6.82 29.30 -10.86
N HIS A 337 -7.92 29.87 -11.34
CA HIS A 337 -9.11 29.10 -11.68
C HIS A 337 -8.87 28.19 -12.91
N ALA A 338 -9.40 27.00 -12.85
CA ALA A 338 -9.42 26.08 -13.98
C ALA A 338 -10.29 26.67 -15.12
N THR A 339 -9.73 26.70 -16.32
CA THR A 339 -10.37 27.31 -17.53
C THR A 339 -10.35 26.39 -18.73
N ALA A 340 -9.67 25.25 -18.68
CA ALA A 340 -9.50 24.34 -19.79
C ALA A 340 -9.60 22.86 -19.37
N HIS A 341 -10.05 22.05 -20.29
CA HIS A 341 -9.99 20.58 -20.22
C HIS A 341 -8.73 20.11 -20.92
N VAL A 342 -7.80 19.50 -20.19
CA VAL A 342 -6.43 19.21 -20.63
C VAL A 342 -6.09 17.74 -20.48
N ASP A 343 -5.52 17.15 -21.54
CA ASP A 343 -4.87 15.85 -21.45
C ASP A 343 -3.39 16.04 -21.08
N VAL A 344 -2.97 15.55 -19.93
CA VAL A 344 -1.57 15.56 -19.47
C VAL A 344 -0.89 14.31 -20.00
N CYS A 345 0.03 14.50 -20.96
CA CYS A 345 0.70 13.42 -21.68
C CYS A 345 2.21 13.45 -21.41
N GLY A 346 2.83 12.27 -21.46
CA GLY A 346 4.28 12.16 -21.31
C GLY A 346 5.04 12.17 -22.63
N PRO A 347 6.35 11.83 -22.57
CA PRO A 347 7.27 11.98 -23.67
C PRO A 347 7.45 10.71 -24.52
N ILE A 348 6.73 9.61 -24.23
CA ILE A 348 6.96 8.34 -24.93
C ILE A 348 6.04 8.17 -26.15
N CYS A 349 6.52 7.42 -27.14
CA CYS A 349 5.88 7.35 -28.46
C CYS A 349 4.73 6.31 -28.50
N THR A 350 3.81 6.41 -27.55
CA THR A 350 2.55 5.64 -27.55
C THR A 350 1.35 6.54 -27.27
N PRO A 351 0.21 6.32 -27.92
CA PRO A 351 -1.02 7.07 -27.61
C PRO A 351 -1.57 6.76 -26.20
N LEU A 352 -1.05 5.75 -25.54
CA LEU A 352 -1.41 5.41 -24.16
C LEU A 352 -0.77 6.36 -23.13
N ASP A 353 0.31 7.07 -23.51
CA ASP A 353 1.05 7.95 -22.62
C ASP A 353 0.29 9.24 -22.31
N CYS A 354 -0.81 9.08 -21.59
CA CYS A 354 -1.65 10.16 -21.09
C CYS A 354 -2.03 9.83 -19.64
N ILE A 355 -1.31 10.43 -18.71
CA ILE A 355 -1.39 10.13 -17.27
C ILE A 355 -2.52 10.86 -16.55
N ALA A 356 -3.10 11.92 -17.16
CA ALA A 356 -4.38 12.48 -16.76
C ALA A 356 -5.16 12.90 -18.00
N ARG A 357 -6.38 12.38 -18.16
CA ARG A 357 -7.28 12.72 -19.27
C ARG A 357 -8.36 13.65 -18.78
N ASP A 358 -8.68 14.65 -19.60
CA ASP A 358 -9.79 15.59 -19.36
C ASP A 358 -9.65 16.27 -17.99
N ALA A 359 -8.41 16.61 -17.59
CA ALA A 359 -8.15 17.31 -16.34
C ALA A 359 -8.59 18.77 -16.45
N HIS A 360 -9.40 19.24 -15.48
CA HIS A 360 -9.83 20.63 -15.43
C HIS A 360 -8.75 21.48 -14.76
N LEU A 361 -8.03 22.26 -15.54
CA LEU A 361 -6.84 23.03 -15.15
C LEU A 361 -6.92 24.48 -15.67
N PRO A 362 -6.17 25.43 -15.11
CA PRO A 362 -5.85 26.67 -15.81
C PRO A 362 -5.19 26.31 -17.16
N MET A 363 -5.40 27.10 -18.23
CA MET A 363 -4.77 26.88 -19.52
C MET A 363 -3.24 26.75 -19.33
N PRO A 364 -2.65 25.58 -19.60
CA PRO A 364 -1.22 25.35 -19.32
C PRO A 364 -0.32 26.11 -20.29
N LYS A 365 0.91 26.37 -19.86
CA LYS A 365 1.98 26.95 -20.66
C LYS A 365 3.24 26.11 -20.57
N ALA A 366 4.13 26.21 -21.56
CA ALA A 366 5.45 25.62 -21.45
C ALA A 366 6.19 26.16 -20.21
N GLY A 367 6.79 25.28 -19.44
CA GLY A 367 7.46 25.58 -18.18
C GLY A 367 6.56 25.39 -16.94
N ASP A 368 5.23 25.30 -17.08
CA ASP A 368 4.36 24.99 -15.95
C ASP A 368 4.70 23.63 -15.33
N VAL A 369 4.48 23.52 -14.03
CA VAL A 369 4.76 22.30 -13.26
C VAL A 369 3.45 21.63 -12.89
N VAL A 370 3.25 20.41 -13.40
CA VAL A 370 2.07 19.59 -13.13
C VAL A 370 2.37 18.62 -11.99
N GLY A 371 1.50 18.58 -10.99
CA GLY A 371 1.49 17.56 -9.96
C GLY A 371 0.33 16.58 -10.14
N LEU A 372 0.61 15.28 -10.13
CA LEU A 372 -0.38 14.21 -10.00
C LEU A 372 -0.43 13.80 -8.54
N LEU A 373 -1.60 13.97 -7.92
CA LEU A 373 -1.78 13.77 -6.48
C LEU A 373 -1.98 12.30 -6.13
N SER A 374 -1.82 11.96 -4.86
CA SER A 374 -1.97 10.58 -4.33
C SER A 374 -1.09 9.56 -5.03
N ALA A 375 0.11 9.97 -5.43
CA ALA A 375 1.09 9.17 -6.18
C ALA A 375 2.05 8.37 -5.28
N GLY A 376 1.90 8.44 -3.96
CA GLY A 376 2.82 7.81 -2.99
C GLY A 376 2.76 6.30 -2.92
N ALA A 377 1.68 5.66 -3.44
CA ALA A 377 1.56 4.21 -3.48
C ALA A 377 1.53 3.70 -4.91
N TYR A 378 2.36 2.68 -5.21
CA TYR A 378 2.42 2.01 -6.52
C TYR A 378 2.74 2.97 -7.70
N GLY A 379 3.21 4.16 -7.44
CA GLY A 379 3.57 5.13 -8.47
C GLY A 379 4.86 4.73 -9.17
N TYR A 380 5.96 4.83 -8.44
CA TYR A 380 7.30 4.54 -8.96
C TYR A 380 7.45 3.08 -9.42
N THR A 381 7.11 2.13 -8.54
CA THR A 381 7.39 0.70 -8.76
C THR A 381 6.56 0.04 -9.86
N MET A 382 5.38 0.58 -10.20
CA MET A 382 4.55 0.09 -11.30
C MET A 382 4.80 0.81 -12.63
N SER A 383 5.86 1.61 -12.73
CA SER A 383 6.17 2.42 -13.92
C SER A 383 7.11 1.71 -14.89
N LEU A 384 7.12 2.19 -16.13
CA LEU A 384 7.96 1.65 -17.22
C LEU A 384 9.35 2.32 -17.22
N LEU A 385 10.04 2.23 -16.09
CA LEU A 385 11.24 3.04 -15.77
C LEU A 385 12.37 2.98 -16.78
N ASP A 386 12.49 1.87 -17.53
CA ASP A 386 13.55 1.67 -18.50
C ASP A 386 13.07 1.81 -19.96
N PHE A 387 11.75 2.07 -20.18
CA PHE A 387 11.20 2.19 -21.52
C PHE A 387 11.69 3.46 -22.23
N MET A 388 12.15 3.30 -23.48
CA MET A 388 12.77 4.33 -24.31
C MET A 388 14.01 5.00 -23.69
N SER A 389 14.62 4.39 -22.68
CA SER A 389 15.85 4.88 -22.01
C SER A 389 15.75 6.34 -21.51
N ARG A 390 14.56 6.74 -21.04
CA ARG A 390 14.27 8.12 -20.61
C ARG A 390 14.86 8.51 -19.26
N GLY A 391 15.51 7.60 -18.59
CA GLY A 391 15.97 7.80 -17.22
C GLY A 391 14.82 7.62 -16.19
N ARG A 392 15.23 7.39 -14.96
CA ARG A 392 14.29 7.15 -13.85
C ARG A 392 13.98 8.46 -13.14
N PRO A 393 12.74 8.70 -12.73
CA PRO A 393 12.41 9.86 -11.92
C PRO A 393 13.15 9.79 -10.58
N LEU A 394 13.52 10.94 -10.05
CA LEU A 394 14.03 11.00 -8.68
C LEU A 394 12.89 10.77 -7.68
N GLU A 395 13.23 10.24 -6.52
CA GLU A 395 12.34 10.20 -5.38
C GLU A 395 12.92 11.11 -4.29
N LEU A 396 12.12 12.02 -3.79
CA LEU A 396 12.49 12.99 -2.77
C LEU A 396 11.59 12.77 -1.53
N ILE A 397 12.16 12.90 -0.35
CA ILE A 397 11.38 12.95 0.88
C ILE A 397 11.61 14.31 1.55
N ALA A 398 10.51 14.97 1.89
CA ALA A 398 10.49 16.17 2.71
C ALA A 398 10.18 15.79 4.16
N ASP A 399 10.93 16.34 5.12
CA ASP A 399 10.76 16.09 6.54
C ASP A 399 11.24 17.32 7.32
N THR A 400 10.35 18.02 8.01
CA THR A 400 10.66 19.18 8.87
C THR A 400 11.58 20.21 8.22
N GLU A 401 11.16 20.74 7.05
CA GLU A 401 11.88 21.72 6.22
C GLU A 401 13.16 21.20 5.54
N GLU A 402 13.51 19.94 5.75
CA GLU A 402 14.59 19.28 5.04
C GLU A 402 14.08 18.53 3.80
N LEU A 403 14.85 18.61 2.72
CA LEU A 403 14.61 17.86 1.48
C LEU A 403 15.82 17.01 1.15
N ARG A 404 15.63 15.72 1.02
CA ARG A 404 16.68 14.76 0.64
C ARG A 404 16.22 13.80 -0.44
N ARG A 405 17.17 13.23 -1.16
CA ARG A 405 16.89 12.07 -2.02
C ARG A 405 16.45 10.89 -1.13
N ALA A 406 15.42 10.24 -1.55
CA ALA A 406 14.82 9.14 -0.83
C ALA A 406 15.30 7.79 -1.38
#